data_1106315be1a565248a996b29ea8590f7
#
_entry.id   1106315be1a565248a996b29ea8590f7
#
_cell.length_a   1.000
_cell.length_b   1.000
_cell.length_c   1.000
_cell.angle_alpha   90.00
_cell.angle_beta   90.00
_cell.angle_gamma   90.00
#
_symmetry.space_group_name_H-M   'P 1'
#
loop_
_entity.id
_entity.type
_entity.pdbx_description
1 polymer ?
#
loop_
_entity_poly.entity_id
_entity_poly.type
_entity_poly.pdbx_seq_one_letter_code
_entity_poly.pdbx_strand_id
1 'polypeptide(L)' 'MKDINRLKVMLAEKKKTNKWLAEQLDVNPATVSKWCTNASQPSLETLVKIADLLEVNYTDLLRIEIKQ' A
#
# COMPACT_ATOMS: atom_id res chain seq x y z
N MET A 1 7.05 15.72 4.10
CA MET A 1 7.01 14.90 2.88
C MET A 1 5.58 14.50 2.58
N LYS A 2 5.20 14.60 1.33
CA LYS A 2 3.84 14.21 0.95
C LYS A 2 3.70 12.70 0.91
N ASP A 3 2.56 12.21 1.38
CA ASP A 3 2.22 10.82 1.26
C ASP A 3 1.89 10.51 -0.21
N ILE A 4 2.54 9.52 -0.77
CA ILE A 4 2.34 9.13 -2.15
C ILE A 4 1.34 7.99 -2.26
N ASN A 5 1.35 7.08 -1.28
CA ASN A 5 0.41 5.98 -1.29
C ASN A 5 -0.60 6.08 -0.14
N ARG A 6 -1.72 5.41 -0.31
CA ARG A 6 -2.80 5.34 0.67
C ARG A 6 -2.95 3.93 1.23
N LEU A 7 -1.86 3.19 1.28
CA LEU A 7 -1.90 1.79 1.68
C LEU A 7 -2.49 1.60 3.07
N LYS A 8 -2.08 2.43 4.02
CA LYS A 8 -2.57 2.36 5.39
C LYS A 8 -4.10 2.47 5.44
N VAL A 9 -4.64 3.44 4.70
CA VAL A 9 -6.09 3.67 4.64
C VAL A 9 -6.79 2.47 4.00
N MET A 10 -6.25 1.96 2.91
CA MET A 10 -6.87 0.84 2.21
C MET A 10 -6.84 -0.44 3.03
N LEU A 11 -5.76 -0.70 3.75
CA LEU A 11 -5.71 -1.86 4.66
C LEU A 11 -6.78 -1.73 5.74
N ALA A 12 -6.92 -0.54 6.30
CA ALA A 12 -7.92 -0.29 7.34
C ALA A 12 -9.34 -0.49 6.78
N GLU A 13 -9.61 0.03 5.59
CA GLU A 13 -10.93 -0.14 4.96
C GLU A 13 -11.25 -1.60 4.68
N LYS A 14 -10.25 -2.38 4.31
CA LYS A 14 -10.42 -3.81 4.03
C LYS A 14 -10.28 -4.67 5.27
N LYS A 15 -10.04 -4.05 6.42
CA LYS A 15 -9.87 -4.75 7.72
C LYS A 15 -8.74 -5.76 7.68
N LYS A 16 -7.64 -5.38 7.04
CA LYS A 16 -6.43 -6.19 6.94
C LYS A 16 -5.29 -5.53 7.69
N THR A 17 -4.32 -6.33 8.12
CA THR A 17 -3.17 -5.85 8.88
C THR A 17 -1.92 -5.81 8.01
N ASN A 18 -0.91 -5.05 8.48
CA ASN A 18 0.40 -5.05 7.83
C ASN A 18 0.99 -6.46 7.81
N LYS A 19 0.82 -7.18 8.90
CA LYS A 19 1.33 -8.55 9.02
C LYS A 19 0.69 -9.46 7.98
N TRP A 20 -0.63 -9.35 7.80
CA TRP A 20 -1.34 -10.13 6.79
C TRP A 20 -0.75 -9.86 5.40
N LEU A 21 -0.59 -8.58 5.06
CA LEU A 21 -0.07 -8.23 3.74
C LEU A 21 1.36 -8.72 3.54
N ALA A 22 2.20 -8.59 4.59
CA ALA A 22 3.57 -9.07 4.53
C ALA A 22 3.61 -10.58 4.27
N GLU A 23 2.73 -11.34 4.91
CA GLU A 23 2.63 -12.77 4.70
C GLU A 23 2.21 -13.09 3.26
N GLN A 24 1.25 -12.35 2.73
CA GLN A 24 0.77 -12.57 1.36
C GLN A 24 1.84 -12.29 0.32
N LEU A 25 2.70 -11.32 0.58
CA LEU A 25 3.75 -10.90 -0.34
C LEU A 25 5.10 -11.56 -0.07
N ASP A 26 5.18 -12.32 1.00
CA ASP A 26 6.44 -12.95 1.45
C ASP A 26 7.55 -11.91 1.66
N VAL A 27 7.20 -10.84 2.35
CA VAL A 27 8.15 -9.78 2.72
C VAL A 27 8.10 -9.55 4.23
N ASN A 28 9.10 -8.83 4.73
CA ASN A 28 9.17 -8.51 6.15
C ASN A 28 8.05 -7.52 6.53
N PRO A 29 7.35 -7.72 7.66
CA PRO A 29 6.34 -6.77 8.11
C PRO A 29 6.86 -5.34 8.28
N ALA A 30 8.15 -5.18 8.62
CA ALA A 30 8.75 -3.86 8.72
C ALA A 30 8.76 -3.14 7.38
N THR A 31 8.90 -3.89 6.28
CA THR A 31 8.86 -3.35 4.93
C THR A 31 7.47 -2.77 4.63
N VAL A 32 6.42 -3.52 4.96
CA VAL A 32 5.05 -3.05 4.78
C VAL A 32 4.79 -1.83 5.64
N SER A 33 5.28 -1.83 6.87
CA SER A 33 5.14 -0.68 7.76
C SER A 33 5.75 0.58 7.17
N LYS A 34 6.91 0.47 6.53
CA LYS A 34 7.55 1.60 5.85
C LYS A 34 6.71 2.11 4.70
N TRP A 35 6.07 1.22 3.96
CA TRP A 35 5.15 1.62 2.89
C TRP A 35 3.95 2.38 3.47
N CYS A 36 3.39 1.89 4.56
CA CYS A 36 2.22 2.52 5.20
C CYS A 36 2.52 3.91 5.73
N THR A 37 3.73 4.16 6.17
CA THR A 37 4.15 5.48 6.66
C THR A 37 4.73 6.35 5.55
N ASN A 38 4.80 5.85 4.34
CA ASN A 38 5.40 6.52 3.18
C ASN A 38 6.90 6.82 3.36
N ALA A 39 7.57 6.08 4.26
CA ALA A 39 9.01 6.15 4.41
C ALA A 39 9.71 5.56 3.20
N SER A 40 9.11 4.56 2.58
CA SER A 40 9.53 4.00 1.30
C SER A 40 8.29 3.60 0.52
N GLN A 41 8.46 3.31 -0.77
CA GLN A 41 7.34 2.96 -1.63
C GLN A 41 7.53 1.55 -2.19
N PRO A 42 6.44 0.78 -2.36
CA PRO A 42 6.54 -0.49 -3.06
C PRO A 42 6.83 -0.23 -4.55
N SER A 43 7.43 -1.21 -5.21
CA SER A 43 7.60 -1.14 -6.65
C SER A 43 6.24 -1.14 -7.33
N LEU A 44 6.19 -0.70 -8.58
CA LEU A 44 4.93 -0.71 -9.33
C LEU A 44 4.36 -2.13 -9.42
N GLU A 45 5.22 -3.11 -9.66
CA GLU A 45 4.80 -4.51 -9.74
C GLU A 45 4.19 -4.97 -8.41
N THR A 46 4.83 -4.63 -7.29
CA THR A 46 4.32 -4.97 -5.97
C THR A 46 3.00 -4.25 -5.70
N LEU A 47 2.89 -2.99 -6.14
CA LEU A 47 1.67 -2.22 -5.97
C LEU A 47 0.48 -2.88 -6.68
N VAL A 48 0.70 -3.41 -7.89
CA VAL A 48 -0.34 -4.14 -8.62
C VAL A 48 -0.74 -5.41 -7.86
N LYS A 49 0.22 -6.12 -7.30
CA LYS A 49 -0.08 -7.31 -6.49
C LYS A 49 -0.91 -6.97 -5.26
N ILE A 50 -0.58 -5.86 -4.60
CA ILE A 50 -1.34 -5.39 -3.44
C ILE A 50 -2.77 -5.06 -3.85
N ALA A 51 -2.94 -4.38 -4.97
CA ALA A 51 -4.27 -4.03 -5.47
C ALA A 51 -5.11 -5.28 -5.70
N ASP A 52 -4.52 -6.31 -6.30
CA ASP A 52 -5.22 -7.58 -6.53
C ASP A 52 -5.61 -8.24 -5.21
N LEU A 53 -4.70 -8.26 -4.23
CA LEU A 53 -4.96 -8.86 -2.94
C LEU A 53 -6.07 -8.14 -2.18
N LEU A 54 -6.15 -6.83 -2.33
CA LEU A 54 -7.18 -6.02 -1.66
C LEU A 54 -8.43 -5.84 -2.51
N GLU A 55 -8.45 -6.37 -3.72
CA GLU A 55 -9.56 -6.27 -4.66
C GLU A 55 -9.95 -4.82 -4.95
N VAL A 56 -8.94 -4.01 -5.23
CA VAL A 56 -9.12 -2.59 -5.59
C VAL A 56 -8.28 -2.30 -6.82
N ASN A 57 -8.53 -1.15 -7.44
CA ASN A 57 -7.68 -0.67 -8.52
C ASN A 57 -6.37 -0.16 -7.95
N TYR A 58 -5.26 -0.33 -8.68
CA TYR A 58 -3.98 0.17 -8.19
C TYR A 58 -4.01 1.69 -7.98
N THR A 59 -4.84 2.42 -8.73
CA THR A 59 -4.99 3.86 -8.57
C THR A 59 -5.59 4.23 -7.21
N ASP A 60 -6.36 3.33 -6.60
CA ASP A 60 -6.91 3.55 -5.27
C ASP A 60 -5.81 3.52 -4.19
N LEU A 61 -4.66 2.94 -4.51
CA LEU A 61 -3.53 2.90 -3.60
C LEU A 61 -2.64 4.13 -3.71
N LEU A 62 -2.87 4.97 -4.70
CA LEU A 62 -2.05 6.14 -4.93
C LEU A 62 -2.77 7.40 -4.45
N ARG A 63 -1.99 8.32 -3.93
CA ARG A 63 -2.50 9.63 -3.57
C ARG A 63 -2.08 10.60 -4.66
N ILE A 64 -3.01 10.93 -5.50
CA ILE A 64 -2.76 11.84 -6.63
C ILE A 64 -3.32 13.20 -6.29
N GLU A 65 -2.45 14.20 -6.27
CA GLU A 65 -2.87 15.58 -6.10
C GLU A 65 -2.70 16.29 -7.44
N ILE A 66 -3.79 16.82 -7.94
CA ILE A 66 -3.77 17.59 -9.17
C ILE A 66 -3.82 19.06 -8.79
N LYS A 67 -2.77 19.79 -9.14
CA LYS A 67 -2.74 21.24 -8.93
C LYS A 67 -3.05 21.95 -10.22
N GLN A 68 -4.02 22.81 -10.12
CA GLN A 68 -4.44 23.62 -11.27
C GLN A 68 -3.63 24.90 -11.30
#